data_aded8200d6f03d378baec972d5e76436
#
_entry.id   aded8200d6f03d378baec972d5e76436
#
_cell.length_a   1.000
_cell.length_b   1.000
_cell.length_c   1.000
_cell.angle_alpha   90.00
_cell.angle_beta   90.00
_cell.angle_gamma   90.00
#
_symmetry.space_group_name_H-M   'P 1'
#
loop_
_entity.id
_entity.type
_entity.pdbx_description
1 polymer ?
#
loop_
_entity_poly.entity_id
_entity_poly.type
_entity_poly.pdbx_seq_one_letter_code
_entity_poly.pdbx_strand_id
1 'polypeptide(L)'
;MVLVVPGGRDFSPGPIIVPVSIYTKTGDSGDTSLFDGTRVSKTHPRVVAYGDVDEVQACLGMVRAAGLPRDLDEMCLSLQRDLFALGARLADPSHKIAKRIEKIVINDDSIAQLEGWIDTLDEEIAPLRHFILSDGCPAGAALHYARTVCRRAERSVLLLGAEAVEPVVIVYLNRLSDLLFTIARAANHRAGVPETQW
;
A
#
# COMPACT_ATOMS: atom_id res chain seq x y z
N MET A 1 -14.48 -4.70 1.93
CA MET A 1 -13.58 -4.59 3.09
C MET A 1 -14.41 -4.60 4.35
N VAL A 2 -14.29 -5.62 5.20
CA VAL A 2 -15.03 -5.73 6.45
C VAL A 2 -14.07 -5.49 7.60
N LEU A 3 -14.24 -4.35 8.30
CA LEU A 3 -13.48 -4.01 9.50
C LEU A 3 -14.09 -4.73 10.72
N VAL A 4 -13.35 -5.65 11.32
CA VAL A 4 -13.66 -6.22 12.64
C VAL A 4 -12.88 -5.44 13.69
N VAL A 5 -13.57 -4.80 14.64
CA VAL A 5 -12.99 -4.04 15.75
C VAL A 5 -12.92 -4.92 16.99
N PRO A 6 -11.77 -5.10 17.67
CA PRO A 6 -11.72 -5.70 19.00
C PRO A 6 -11.99 -4.64 20.07
N GLY A 7 -13.07 -4.79 20.79
CA GLY A 7 -13.45 -4.00 21.98
C GLY A 7 -13.24 -4.79 23.27
N GLY A 8 -12.95 -4.05 24.36
CA GLY A 8 -12.53 -4.53 25.67
C GLY A 8 -13.50 -5.49 26.37
N ARG A 9 -12.97 -6.18 27.39
CA ARG A 9 -13.66 -7.21 28.19
C ARG A 9 -14.86 -6.62 28.93
N ASP A 10 -16.03 -6.88 28.37
CA ASP A 10 -17.29 -6.79 29.08
C ASP A 10 -18.07 -8.10 28.77
N PHE A 11 -18.55 -8.79 29.83
CA PHE A 11 -19.30 -10.05 29.71
C PHE A 11 -20.76 -9.79 29.33
N SER A 12 -20.98 -8.98 28.30
CA SER A 12 -22.25 -8.96 27.58
C SER A 12 -22.19 -10.04 26.49
N PRO A 13 -23.30 -10.73 26.14
CA PRO A 13 -23.29 -11.71 25.06
C PRO A 13 -22.73 -11.01 23.82
N GLY A 14 -21.62 -11.57 23.28
CA GLY A 14 -20.90 -10.98 22.18
C GLY A 14 -21.81 -10.63 21.02
N PRO A 15 -21.46 -9.64 20.17
CA PRO A 15 -22.31 -9.24 19.07
C PRO A 15 -22.63 -10.48 18.24
N ILE A 16 -23.92 -10.70 17.99
CA ILE A 16 -24.39 -11.72 17.06
C ILE A 16 -23.73 -11.38 15.73
N ILE A 17 -22.71 -12.14 15.32
CA ILE A 17 -22.10 -12.05 13.99
C ILE A 17 -23.18 -12.56 13.04
N VAL A 18 -24.01 -11.65 12.55
CA VAL A 18 -24.86 -11.93 11.41
C VAL A 18 -23.89 -12.15 10.25
N PRO A 19 -23.90 -13.31 9.58
CA PRO A 19 -23.04 -13.51 8.43
C PRO A 19 -23.42 -12.47 7.36
N VAL A 20 -22.60 -11.43 7.26
CA VAL A 20 -22.76 -10.41 6.23
C VAL A 20 -22.30 -11.06 4.93
N SER A 21 -23.23 -11.23 3.98
CA SER A 21 -22.86 -11.70 2.64
C SER A 21 -21.79 -10.78 2.05
N ILE A 22 -20.72 -11.36 1.47
CA ILE A 22 -19.65 -10.59 0.81
C ILE A 22 -20.21 -9.75 -0.35
N TYR A 23 -21.25 -10.24 -1.03
CA TYR A 23 -21.93 -9.50 -2.09
C TYR A 23 -23.23 -8.88 -1.58
N THR A 24 -23.43 -7.60 -1.91
CA THR A 24 -24.66 -6.86 -1.57
C THR A 24 -25.53 -6.57 -2.80
N LYS A 25 -25.02 -6.81 -4.00
CA LYS A 25 -25.63 -6.50 -5.31
C LYS A 25 -25.93 -5.01 -5.53
N THR A 26 -25.60 -4.15 -4.58
CA THR A 26 -25.85 -2.69 -4.67
C THR A 26 -24.91 -1.98 -5.64
N GLY A 27 -23.86 -2.67 -6.09
CA GLY A 27 -22.85 -2.14 -7.02
C GLY A 27 -23.00 -2.63 -8.47
N ASP A 28 -24.03 -3.42 -8.79
CA ASP A 28 -24.16 -4.06 -10.11
C ASP A 28 -24.50 -3.05 -11.23
N SER A 29 -25.05 -1.89 -10.86
CA SER A 29 -25.31 -0.76 -11.78
C SER A 29 -24.09 0.09 -12.13
N GLY A 30 -22.88 -0.25 -11.62
CA GLY A 30 -21.65 0.53 -11.86
C GLY A 30 -21.37 1.60 -10.80
N ASP A 31 -22.20 1.69 -9.76
CA ASP A 31 -22.01 2.62 -8.64
C ASP A 31 -21.45 1.92 -7.41
N THR A 32 -20.81 2.70 -6.53
CA THR A 32 -20.35 2.27 -5.21
C THR A 32 -20.62 3.35 -4.17
N SER A 33 -20.43 3.03 -2.89
CA SER A 33 -20.53 4.02 -1.81
C SER A 33 -19.15 4.31 -1.24
N LEU A 34 -18.86 5.59 -1.04
CA LEU A 34 -17.75 6.01 -0.20
C LEU A 34 -18.07 5.75 1.29
N PHE A 35 -17.09 5.91 2.18
CA PHE A 35 -17.29 5.65 3.60
C PHE A 35 -18.28 6.58 4.28
N ASP A 36 -18.49 7.77 3.75
CA ASP A 36 -19.50 8.70 4.24
C ASP A 36 -20.93 8.36 3.77
N GLY A 37 -21.07 7.33 2.94
CA GLY A 37 -22.34 6.89 2.35
C GLY A 37 -22.64 7.53 1.00
N THR A 38 -21.84 8.48 0.54
CA THR A 38 -22.03 9.12 -0.78
C THR A 38 -21.93 8.08 -1.90
N ARG A 39 -22.94 8.05 -2.77
CA ARG A 39 -22.94 7.18 -3.96
C ARG A 39 -22.18 7.86 -5.10
N VAL A 40 -21.24 7.13 -5.68
CA VAL A 40 -20.42 7.57 -6.81
C VAL A 40 -20.26 6.46 -7.84
N SER A 41 -19.97 6.82 -9.08
CA SER A 41 -19.58 5.84 -10.10
C SER A 41 -18.30 5.09 -9.68
N LYS A 42 -18.19 3.82 -10.03
CA LYS A 42 -16.95 3.06 -9.87
C LYS A 42 -15.77 3.63 -10.65
N THR A 43 -16.04 4.49 -11.65
CA THR A 43 -15.02 5.23 -12.41
C THR A 43 -14.67 6.59 -11.80
N HIS A 44 -15.27 6.96 -10.66
CA HIS A 44 -14.95 8.21 -9.98
C HIS A 44 -13.46 8.25 -9.60
N PRO A 45 -12.72 9.36 -9.81
CA PRO A 45 -11.26 9.43 -9.57
C PRO A 45 -10.84 8.93 -8.18
N ARG A 46 -11.63 9.20 -7.14
CA ARG A 46 -11.35 8.72 -5.78
C ARG A 46 -11.43 7.19 -5.67
N VAL A 47 -12.40 6.57 -6.37
CA VAL A 47 -12.53 5.10 -6.41
C VAL A 47 -11.33 4.49 -7.13
N VAL A 48 -10.90 5.09 -8.23
CA VAL A 48 -9.70 4.67 -8.96
C VAL A 48 -8.47 4.79 -8.07
N ALA A 49 -8.28 5.93 -7.40
CA ALA A 49 -7.10 6.18 -6.57
C ALA A 49 -6.96 5.18 -5.42
N TYR A 50 -8.01 4.94 -4.62
CA TYR A 50 -7.90 3.94 -3.56
C TYR A 50 -7.85 2.51 -4.10
N GLY A 51 -8.41 2.24 -5.28
CA GLY A 51 -8.29 0.96 -5.96
C GLY A 51 -6.86 0.66 -6.39
N ASP A 52 -6.15 1.65 -6.94
CA ASP A 52 -4.73 1.50 -7.29
C ASP A 52 -3.84 1.33 -6.04
N VAL A 53 -4.16 2.00 -4.93
CA VAL A 53 -3.46 1.78 -3.64
C VAL A 53 -3.70 0.36 -3.10
N ASP A 54 -4.93 -0.15 -3.21
CA ASP A 54 -5.26 -1.53 -2.83
C ASP A 54 -4.52 -2.56 -3.71
N GLU A 55 -4.33 -2.25 -4.99
CA GLU A 55 -3.52 -3.08 -5.91
C GLU A 55 -2.04 -3.14 -5.49
N VAL A 56 -1.43 -2.02 -5.06
CA VAL A 56 -0.06 -2.04 -4.50
C VAL A 56 0.01 -2.95 -3.29
N GLN A 57 -0.96 -2.85 -2.39
CA GLN A 57 -1.04 -3.68 -1.19
C GLN A 57 -1.15 -5.18 -1.55
N ALA A 58 -1.95 -5.53 -2.57
CA ALA A 58 -2.07 -6.90 -3.07
C ALA A 58 -0.77 -7.40 -3.72
N CYS A 59 -0.07 -6.53 -4.49
CA CYS A 59 1.25 -6.85 -5.06
C CYS A 59 2.26 -7.18 -3.96
N LEU A 60 2.28 -6.45 -2.84
CA LEU A 60 3.14 -6.77 -1.70
C LEU A 60 2.78 -8.14 -1.07
N GLY A 61 1.52 -8.53 -1.10
CA GLY A 61 1.11 -9.88 -0.72
C GLY A 61 1.74 -10.96 -1.61
N MET A 62 1.80 -10.73 -2.92
CA MET A 62 2.49 -11.62 -3.87
C MET A 62 4.00 -11.65 -3.64
N VAL A 63 4.63 -10.50 -3.39
CA VAL A 63 6.04 -10.38 -3.04
C VAL A 63 6.39 -11.24 -1.83
N ARG A 64 5.62 -11.13 -0.75
CA ARG A 64 5.82 -11.90 0.48
C ARG A 64 5.63 -13.40 0.27
N ALA A 65 4.64 -13.79 -0.56
CA ALA A 65 4.39 -15.18 -0.93
C ALA A 65 5.51 -15.78 -1.79
N ALA A 66 6.25 -14.95 -2.54
CA ALA A 66 7.41 -15.39 -3.32
C ALA A 66 8.64 -15.73 -2.46
N GLY A 67 8.61 -15.37 -1.17
CA GLY A 67 9.67 -15.64 -0.19
C GLY A 67 10.71 -14.53 -0.12
N LEU A 68 10.80 -13.91 1.05
CA LEU A 68 11.76 -12.86 1.39
C LEU A 68 12.55 -13.24 2.66
N PRO A 69 13.78 -12.74 2.83
CA PRO A 69 14.41 -12.66 4.14
C PRO A 69 13.48 -11.98 5.15
N ARG A 70 13.58 -12.42 6.41
CA ARG A 70 12.62 -12.02 7.45
C ARG A 70 12.47 -10.50 7.62
N ASP A 71 13.56 -9.78 7.62
CA ASP A 71 13.59 -8.32 7.75
C ASP A 71 12.88 -7.61 6.59
N LEU A 72 13.12 -8.06 5.34
CA LEU A 72 12.43 -7.54 4.15
C LEU A 72 10.94 -7.89 4.15
N ASP A 73 10.58 -9.08 4.65
CA ASP A 73 9.17 -9.48 4.82
C ASP A 73 8.46 -8.60 5.87
N GLU A 74 9.11 -8.29 6.98
CA GLU A 74 8.60 -7.41 8.02
C GLU A 74 8.40 -5.98 7.50
N MET A 75 9.33 -5.44 6.67
CA MET A 75 9.16 -4.16 5.97
C MET A 75 7.92 -4.21 5.07
N CYS A 76 7.80 -5.21 4.20
CA CYS A 76 6.66 -5.37 3.30
C CYS A 76 5.33 -5.48 4.06
N LEU A 77 5.30 -6.17 5.21
CA LEU A 77 4.12 -6.26 6.06
C LEU A 77 3.73 -4.90 6.66
N SER A 78 4.71 -4.10 7.08
CA SER A 78 4.46 -2.73 7.56
C SER A 78 3.86 -1.87 6.45
N LEU A 79 4.46 -1.90 5.26
CA LEU A 79 3.96 -1.18 4.07
C LEU A 79 2.53 -1.57 3.69
N GLN A 80 2.17 -2.86 3.79
CA GLN A 80 0.80 -3.32 3.55
C GLN A 80 -0.20 -2.68 4.54
N ARG A 81 0.19 -2.52 5.81
CA ARG A 81 -0.65 -1.88 6.83
C ARG A 81 -0.84 -0.39 6.56
N ASP A 82 0.22 0.30 6.17
CA ASP A 82 0.17 1.71 5.80
C ASP A 82 -0.71 1.95 4.58
N LEU A 83 -0.53 1.14 3.53
CA LEU A 83 -1.35 1.22 2.31
C LEU A 83 -2.82 0.92 2.57
N PHE A 84 -3.12 -0.03 3.46
CA PHE A 84 -4.49 -0.32 3.86
C PHE A 84 -5.14 0.89 4.56
N ALA A 85 -4.40 1.54 5.47
CA ALA A 85 -4.87 2.75 6.15
C ALA A 85 -5.02 3.92 5.18
N LEU A 86 -4.08 4.08 4.24
CA LEU A 86 -4.15 5.09 3.20
C LEU A 86 -5.37 4.89 2.30
N GLY A 87 -5.62 3.66 1.84
CA GLY A 87 -6.82 3.33 1.04
C GLY A 87 -8.12 3.68 1.77
N ALA A 88 -8.20 3.37 3.07
CA ALA A 88 -9.35 3.72 3.90
C ALA A 88 -9.54 5.25 4.01
N ARG A 89 -8.44 6.01 4.17
CA ARG A 89 -8.47 7.49 4.23
C ARG A 89 -8.90 8.10 2.90
N LEU A 90 -8.38 7.61 1.79
CA LEU A 90 -8.79 8.05 0.45
C LEU A 90 -10.28 7.78 0.18
N ALA A 91 -10.83 6.70 0.73
CA ALA A 91 -12.24 6.37 0.60
C ALA A 91 -13.16 7.18 1.53
N ASP A 92 -12.61 7.99 2.43
CA ASP A 92 -13.35 8.79 3.44
C ASP A 92 -13.15 10.31 3.26
N PRO A 93 -13.80 10.94 2.27
CA PRO A 93 -13.63 12.38 2.01
C PRO A 93 -14.09 13.28 3.14
N SER A 94 -14.92 12.78 4.05
CA SER A 94 -15.48 13.54 5.17
C SER A 94 -14.74 13.32 6.49
N HIS A 95 -13.63 12.56 6.48
CA HIS A 95 -12.81 12.23 7.65
C HIS A 95 -13.58 11.61 8.83
N LYS A 96 -14.72 10.94 8.56
CA LYS A 96 -15.54 10.28 9.59
C LYS A 96 -14.84 9.09 10.23
N ILE A 97 -13.99 8.41 9.46
CA ILE A 97 -13.25 7.23 9.92
C ILE A 97 -11.96 7.63 10.63
N ALA A 98 -11.37 8.79 10.33
CA ALA A 98 -10.12 9.25 10.93
C ALA A 98 -10.10 9.07 12.46
N LYS A 99 -11.23 9.34 13.12
CA LYS A 99 -11.40 9.14 14.58
C LYS A 99 -11.36 7.66 15.03
N ARG A 100 -11.52 6.69 14.13
CA ARG A 100 -11.51 5.25 14.42
C ARG A 100 -10.22 4.56 14.00
N ILE A 101 -9.48 5.16 13.05
CA ILE A 101 -8.22 4.61 12.49
C ILE A 101 -7.02 5.46 12.96
N GLU A 102 -7.10 6.12 14.10
CA GLU A 102 -6.06 6.96 14.69
C GLU A 102 -4.68 6.27 14.86
N LYS A 103 -4.57 4.97 14.58
CA LYS A 103 -3.34 4.21 14.81
C LYS A 103 -2.35 4.21 13.64
N ILE A 104 -2.76 4.56 12.43
CA ILE A 104 -1.86 4.60 11.27
C ILE A 104 -2.17 5.88 10.48
N VAL A 105 -1.41 6.92 10.74
CA VAL A 105 -1.46 8.18 10.01
C VAL A 105 -0.16 8.29 9.22
N ILE A 106 -0.27 8.43 7.89
CA ILE A 106 0.89 8.78 7.06
C ILE A 106 1.30 10.21 7.42
N ASN A 107 2.53 10.37 7.89
CA ASN A 107 3.14 11.61 8.35
C ASN A 107 4.64 11.65 8.00
N ASP A 108 5.34 12.69 8.45
CA ASP A 108 6.77 12.84 8.20
C ASP A 108 7.61 11.71 8.82
N ASP A 109 7.19 11.14 9.97
CA ASP A 109 7.88 9.98 10.58
C ASP A 109 7.76 8.75 9.68
N SER A 110 6.62 8.57 9.00
CA SER A 110 6.43 7.49 8.03
C SER A 110 7.39 7.64 6.85
N ILE A 111 7.61 8.87 6.36
CA ILE A 111 8.56 9.15 5.30
C ILE A 111 9.99 8.88 5.78
N ALA A 112 10.36 9.40 6.95
CA ALA A 112 11.68 9.18 7.55
C ALA A 112 11.99 7.69 7.76
N GLN A 113 10.97 6.89 8.10
CA GLN A 113 11.12 5.44 8.20
C GLN A 113 11.46 4.80 6.85
N LEU A 114 10.76 5.19 5.76
CA LEU A 114 11.07 4.68 4.41
C LEU A 114 12.50 5.05 4.00
N GLU A 115 12.90 6.30 4.24
CA GLU A 115 14.25 6.80 3.95
C GLU A 115 15.32 6.05 4.74
N GLY A 116 15.11 5.83 6.04
CA GLY A 116 16.01 5.05 6.86
C GLY A 116 16.16 3.58 6.41
N TRP A 117 15.09 2.98 5.90
CA TRP A 117 15.18 1.64 5.31
C TRP A 117 15.95 1.65 3.98
N ILE A 118 15.76 2.66 3.13
CA ILE A 118 16.53 2.82 1.88
C ILE A 118 18.02 2.93 2.23
N ASP A 119 18.38 3.85 3.13
CA ASP A 119 19.78 4.09 3.52
C ASP A 119 20.44 2.80 4.05
N THR A 120 19.73 2.06 4.92
CA THR A 120 20.22 0.79 5.47
C THR A 120 20.45 -0.27 4.40
N LEU A 121 19.54 -0.39 3.43
CA LEU A 121 19.67 -1.37 2.35
C LEU A 121 20.73 -0.97 1.32
N ASP A 122 20.92 0.33 1.09
CA ASP A 122 21.93 0.83 0.16
C ASP A 122 23.37 0.57 0.68
N GLU A 123 23.58 0.41 2.00
CA GLU A 123 24.87 0.03 2.56
C GLU A 123 25.32 -1.39 2.16
N GLU A 124 24.39 -2.31 1.88
CA GLU A 124 24.69 -3.70 1.54
C GLU A 124 24.77 -3.97 0.03
N ILE A 125 24.24 -3.08 -0.81
CA ILE A 125 24.19 -3.28 -2.26
C ILE A 125 25.19 -2.38 -2.99
N ALA A 126 25.72 -2.86 -4.12
CA ALA A 126 26.66 -2.07 -4.92
C ALA A 126 25.99 -0.80 -5.47
N PRO A 127 26.70 0.35 -5.50
CA PRO A 127 26.18 1.56 -6.10
C PRO A 127 25.76 1.35 -7.56
N LEU A 128 24.58 1.87 -7.93
CA LEU A 128 24.07 1.76 -9.29
C LEU A 128 24.93 2.61 -10.25
N ARG A 129 25.48 1.96 -11.29
CA ARG A 129 26.32 2.63 -12.31
C ARG A 129 25.66 2.62 -13.70
N HIS A 130 24.68 1.75 -13.90
CA HIS A 130 23.96 1.54 -15.15
C HIS A 130 22.49 1.37 -14.86
N PHE A 131 21.64 1.60 -15.85
CA PHE A 131 20.24 1.19 -15.75
C PHE A 131 20.17 -0.35 -15.70
N ILE A 132 19.23 -0.86 -14.93
CA ILE A 132 18.97 -2.29 -14.78
C ILE A 132 17.55 -2.61 -15.25
N LEU A 133 17.37 -3.82 -15.72
CA LEU A 133 16.06 -4.34 -16.08
C LEU A 133 15.28 -4.76 -14.82
N SER A 134 13.97 -4.82 -14.94
CA SER A 134 13.06 -5.21 -13.84
C SER A 134 12.94 -6.74 -13.80
N ASP A 135 13.98 -7.42 -13.29
CA ASP A 135 14.10 -8.87 -13.23
C ASP A 135 14.75 -9.35 -11.91
N GLY A 136 15.21 -10.57 -11.86
CA GLY A 136 15.94 -11.14 -10.73
C GLY A 136 15.26 -12.37 -10.12
N CYS A 137 15.45 -12.59 -8.82
CA CYS A 137 14.76 -13.64 -8.09
C CYS A 137 13.23 -13.40 -8.07
N PRO A 138 12.40 -14.41 -7.78
CA PRO A 138 10.95 -14.25 -7.83
C PRO A 138 10.43 -13.07 -7.00
N ALA A 139 10.95 -12.86 -5.79
CA ALA A 139 10.58 -11.73 -4.94
C ALA A 139 11.09 -10.40 -5.51
N GLY A 140 12.33 -10.34 -6.05
CA GLY A 140 12.90 -9.16 -6.68
C GLY A 140 12.10 -8.70 -7.90
N ALA A 141 11.76 -9.63 -8.80
CA ALA A 141 10.93 -9.33 -9.97
C ALA A 141 9.51 -8.85 -9.56
N ALA A 142 8.90 -9.48 -8.54
CA ALA A 142 7.60 -9.06 -8.01
C ALA A 142 7.66 -7.67 -7.36
N LEU A 143 8.76 -7.31 -6.69
CA LEU A 143 8.99 -5.97 -6.12
C LEU A 143 9.13 -4.91 -7.21
N HIS A 144 9.84 -5.19 -8.28
CA HIS A 144 9.90 -4.29 -9.43
C HIS A 144 8.53 -4.06 -10.06
N TYR A 145 7.68 -5.09 -10.13
CA TYR A 145 6.29 -4.94 -10.55
C TYR A 145 5.51 -4.06 -9.58
N ALA A 146 5.56 -4.36 -8.27
CA ALA A 146 4.91 -3.57 -7.23
C ALA A 146 5.32 -2.08 -7.29
N ARG A 147 6.60 -1.78 -7.56
CA ARG A 147 7.09 -0.43 -7.79
C ARG A 147 6.37 0.27 -8.94
N THR A 148 6.15 -0.40 -10.06
CA THR A 148 5.46 0.22 -11.21
C THR A 148 3.98 0.48 -10.92
N VAL A 149 3.33 -0.42 -10.18
CA VAL A 149 1.95 -0.25 -9.70
C VAL A 149 1.88 0.91 -8.69
N CYS A 150 2.86 1.03 -7.76
CA CYS A 150 2.96 2.15 -6.83
C CYS A 150 3.03 3.50 -7.55
N ARG A 151 3.83 3.62 -8.60
CA ARG A 151 3.93 4.82 -9.43
C ARG A 151 2.62 5.12 -10.19
N ARG A 152 1.82 4.11 -10.52
CA ARG A 152 0.47 4.32 -11.06
C ARG A 152 -0.46 4.86 -9.97
N ALA A 153 -0.46 4.25 -8.78
CA ALA A 153 -1.25 4.72 -7.64
C ALA A 153 -0.93 6.17 -7.26
N GLU A 154 0.36 6.55 -7.23
CA GLU A 154 0.80 7.93 -7.02
C GLU A 154 0.15 8.89 -8.02
N ARG A 155 0.18 8.58 -9.32
CA ARG A 155 -0.45 9.43 -10.34
C ARG A 155 -1.97 9.52 -10.18
N SER A 156 -2.63 8.42 -9.82
CA SER A 156 -4.09 8.42 -9.60
C SER A 156 -4.48 9.24 -8.36
N VAL A 157 -3.64 9.21 -7.32
CA VAL A 157 -3.83 10.05 -6.13
C VAL A 157 -3.59 11.52 -6.45
N LEU A 158 -2.56 11.86 -7.24
CA LEU A 158 -2.29 13.22 -7.72
C LEU A 158 -3.48 13.81 -8.50
N LEU A 159 -4.20 13.00 -9.28
CA LEU A 159 -5.38 13.46 -10.04
C LEU A 159 -6.55 13.89 -9.16
N LEU A 160 -6.55 13.58 -7.86
CA LEU A 160 -7.56 14.06 -6.92
C LEU A 160 -7.40 15.55 -6.59
N GLY A 161 -6.21 16.13 -6.80
CA GLY A 161 -5.89 17.52 -6.52
C GLY A 161 -5.50 17.78 -5.06
N ALA A 162 -4.81 18.91 -4.85
CA ALA A 162 -4.24 19.29 -3.55
C ALA A 162 -5.29 19.55 -2.45
N GLU A 163 -6.52 19.89 -2.83
CA GLU A 163 -7.63 20.11 -1.88
C GLU A 163 -8.19 18.78 -1.32
N ALA A 164 -7.91 17.66 -1.98
CA ALA A 164 -8.51 16.36 -1.67
C ALA A 164 -7.55 15.38 -1.00
N VAL A 165 -6.24 15.68 -1.03
CA VAL A 165 -5.17 14.81 -0.51
C VAL A 165 -4.06 15.66 0.11
N GLU A 166 -3.63 15.31 1.31
CA GLU A 166 -2.53 16.00 1.96
C GLU A 166 -1.21 15.76 1.21
N PRO A 167 -0.34 16.78 1.08
CA PRO A 167 0.94 16.66 0.37
C PRO A 167 1.83 15.50 0.85
N VAL A 168 1.80 15.19 2.14
CA VAL A 168 2.58 14.09 2.75
C VAL A 168 2.27 12.73 2.12
N VAL A 169 1.04 12.51 1.66
CA VAL A 169 0.64 11.25 0.99
C VAL A 169 1.36 11.08 -0.34
N ILE A 170 1.51 12.16 -1.10
CA ILE A 170 2.22 12.13 -2.38
C ILE A 170 3.70 11.85 -2.16
N VAL A 171 4.31 12.53 -1.17
CA VAL A 171 5.72 12.30 -0.80
C VAL A 171 5.92 10.84 -0.36
N TYR A 172 5.01 10.31 0.46
CA TYR A 172 5.06 8.92 0.91
C TYR A 172 5.02 7.93 -0.25
N LEU A 173 4.06 8.07 -1.19
CA LEU A 173 3.95 7.16 -2.35
C LEU A 173 5.17 7.26 -3.28
N ASN A 174 5.71 8.46 -3.47
CA ASN A 174 6.94 8.66 -4.22
C ASN A 174 8.11 7.91 -3.55
N ARG A 175 8.33 8.15 -2.25
CA ARG A 175 9.39 7.50 -1.47
C ARG A 175 9.19 5.98 -1.37
N LEU A 176 7.94 5.52 -1.26
CA LEU A 176 7.62 4.09 -1.30
C LEU A 176 8.09 3.44 -2.61
N SER A 177 7.92 4.12 -3.75
CA SER A 177 8.41 3.59 -5.03
C SER A 177 9.93 3.42 -5.06
N ASP A 178 10.68 4.33 -4.42
CA ASP A 178 12.14 4.24 -4.30
C ASP A 178 12.53 3.08 -3.38
N LEU A 179 11.86 2.94 -2.24
CA LEU A 179 12.08 1.83 -1.32
C LEU A 179 11.81 0.47 -1.97
N LEU A 180 10.73 0.34 -2.74
CA LEU A 180 10.43 -0.92 -3.44
C LEU A 180 11.52 -1.30 -4.45
N PHE A 181 12.13 -0.32 -5.10
CA PHE A 181 13.30 -0.53 -5.96
C PHE A 181 14.49 -1.03 -5.15
N THR A 182 14.79 -0.40 -4.02
CA THR A 182 15.92 -0.77 -3.16
C THR A 182 15.72 -2.17 -2.54
N ILE A 183 14.51 -2.49 -2.06
CA ILE A 183 14.21 -3.84 -1.55
C ILE A 183 14.36 -4.89 -2.66
N ALA A 184 13.97 -4.59 -3.92
CA ALA A 184 14.14 -5.53 -5.03
C ALA A 184 15.61 -5.86 -5.27
N ARG A 185 16.47 -4.85 -5.26
CA ARG A 185 17.92 -4.99 -5.41
C ARG A 185 18.54 -5.78 -4.24
N ALA A 186 18.16 -5.45 -3.01
CA ALA A 186 18.61 -6.17 -1.83
C ALA A 186 18.17 -7.65 -1.84
N ALA A 187 16.94 -7.94 -2.26
CA ALA A 187 16.44 -9.30 -2.40
C ALA A 187 17.24 -10.09 -3.46
N ASN A 188 17.55 -9.47 -4.62
CA ASN A 188 18.39 -10.07 -5.65
C ASN A 188 19.81 -10.31 -5.14
N HIS A 189 20.43 -9.33 -4.50
CA HIS A 189 21.76 -9.44 -3.92
C HIS A 189 21.86 -10.59 -2.92
N ARG A 190 20.94 -10.66 -1.96
CA ARG A 190 20.90 -11.72 -0.94
C ARG A 190 20.59 -13.11 -1.51
N ALA A 191 19.85 -13.16 -2.65
CA ALA A 191 19.61 -14.40 -3.39
C ALA A 191 20.77 -14.81 -4.30
N GLY A 192 21.83 -14.01 -4.41
CA GLY A 192 22.97 -14.24 -5.31
C GLY A 192 22.58 -14.15 -6.79
N VAL A 193 21.51 -13.44 -7.13
CA VAL A 193 21.04 -13.23 -8.52
C VAL A 193 21.58 -11.88 -9.00
N PRO A 194 22.43 -11.86 -10.05
CA PRO A 194 22.98 -10.60 -10.58
C PRO A 194 21.90 -9.77 -11.27
N GLU A 195 22.05 -8.44 -11.18
CA GLU A 195 21.20 -7.49 -11.90
C GLU A 195 21.53 -7.50 -13.39
N THR A 196 20.52 -7.57 -14.26
CA THR A 196 20.69 -7.47 -15.71
C THR A 196 20.83 -6.00 -16.09
N GLN A 197 21.99 -5.61 -16.60
CA GLN A 197 22.24 -4.26 -17.12
C GLN A 197 21.54 -4.05 -18.46
N TRP A 198 21.06 -2.82 -18.69
CA TRP A 198 20.50 -2.37 -19.97
C TRP A 198 21.60 -1.97 -20.92
#